data_73f23d1a0d096baa21970b04eef036fd
#
_entry.id   73f23d1a0d096baa21970b04eef036fd
#
_cell.length_a   1.000
_cell.length_b   1.000
_cell.length_c   1.000
_cell.angle_alpha   90.00
_cell.angle_beta   90.00
_cell.angle_gamma   90.00
#
_symmetry.space_group_name_H-M   'P 1'
#
loop_
_entity.id
_entity.type
_entity.pdbx_description
1 polymer ?
#
loop_
_entity_poly.entity_id
_entity_poly.type
_entity_poly.pdbx_seq_one_letter_code
_entity_poly.pdbx_strand_id
1 'polypeptide(L)'
;MSFAIPRYREPDFAALGLERAPDVKLVPAERDGVMPRGYHATTLFPEYYHIGGRWVLAEDSRMDCVAVVRDEAVSIVEFRNVRAGELVVVGRTEDGSEGIYVHPNCFVDQSGEAEAFAFRTGRSRETAYSIDYDGLYDLLRHEREHGNILWVMGPACSFGADSRAAMQALVENGYAHGRMAGHALATHDLEAGYLGTALGQDVYTQQAHFNGHYNHIDTINEVRRLGSIQAFVESGQVRNGIMYECVRHQVPFVLVGSVRDDGPLPEVYGDVYQGQD
;
A
#
# COMPACT_ATOMS: atom_id res chain seq x y z
N MET A 1 -18.32 -5.97 22.09
CA MET A 1 -18.54 -7.03 21.08
C MET A 1 -17.17 -7.57 20.72
N SER A 2 -17.00 -8.86 20.50
CA SER A 2 -15.72 -9.38 20.01
C SER A 2 -15.59 -9.00 18.53
N PHE A 3 -14.46 -8.46 18.13
CA PHE A 3 -14.14 -8.20 16.74
C PHE A 3 -14.20 -9.52 15.95
N ALA A 4 -14.83 -9.50 14.78
CA ALA A 4 -14.86 -10.62 13.86
C ALA A 4 -14.56 -10.14 12.45
N ILE A 5 -13.67 -10.85 11.78
CA ILE A 5 -13.34 -10.54 10.38
C ILE A 5 -14.58 -10.81 9.52
N PRO A 6 -14.99 -9.85 8.68
CA PRO A 6 -16.03 -10.08 7.70
C PRO A 6 -15.72 -11.29 6.81
N ARG A 7 -16.72 -12.11 6.51
CA ARG A 7 -16.53 -13.28 5.65
C ARG A 7 -16.77 -12.91 4.22
N TYR A 8 -15.88 -13.38 3.34
CA TYR A 8 -16.09 -13.29 1.91
C TYR A 8 -17.34 -14.09 1.49
N ARG A 9 -18.17 -13.48 0.65
CA ARG A 9 -19.34 -14.08 0.07
C ARG A 9 -19.22 -14.02 -1.45
N GLU A 10 -19.23 -15.18 -2.08
CA GLU A 10 -19.27 -15.27 -3.53
C GLU A 10 -20.57 -14.67 -4.10
N PRO A 11 -20.53 -14.04 -5.28
CA PRO A 11 -21.73 -13.55 -5.94
C PRO A 11 -22.61 -14.73 -6.40
N ASP A 12 -23.92 -14.60 -6.21
CA ASP A 12 -24.88 -15.51 -6.80
C ASP A 12 -25.25 -15.03 -8.21
N PHE A 13 -24.51 -15.50 -9.22
CA PHE A 13 -24.71 -15.11 -10.60
C PHE A 13 -26.10 -15.51 -11.17
N ALA A 14 -26.73 -16.55 -10.61
CA ALA A 14 -28.08 -16.90 -10.97
C ALA A 14 -29.09 -15.87 -10.46
N ALA A 15 -29.00 -15.50 -9.19
CA ALA A 15 -29.83 -14.45 -8.60
C ALA A 15 -29.64 -13.08 -9.26
N LEU A 16 -28.43 -12.81 -9.76
CA LEU A 16 -28.11 -11.60 -10.53
C LEU A 16 -28.56 -11.65 -11.99
N GLY A 17 -29.05 -12.80 -12.47
CA GLY A 17 -29.43 -12.99 -13.88
C GLY A 17 -28.24 -13.05 -14.85
N LEU A 18 -27.06 -13.36 -14.35
CA LEU A 18 -25.79 -13.34 -15.09
C LEU A 18 -25.28 -14.72 -15.48
N GLU A 19 -26.11 -15.78 -15.38
CA GLU A 19 -25.73 -17.14 -15.80
C GLU A 19 -25.40 -17.24 -17.30
N ARG A 20 -25.98 -16.36 -18.11
CA ARG A 20 -25.81 -16.31 -19.56
C ARG A 20 -25.15 -15.02 -20.02
N ALA A 21 -24.26 -14.46 -19.18
CA ALA A 21 -23.48 -13.31 -19.56
C ALA A 21 -22.62 -13.62 -20.80
N PRO A 22 -22.33 -12.65 -21.65
CA PRO A 22 -21.37 -12.84 -22.73
C PRO A 22 -19.96 -13.09 -22.16
N ASP A 23 -19.14 -13.83 -22.91
CA ASP A 23 -17.71 -13.88 -22.58
C ASP A 23 -17.08 -12.50 -22.77
N VAL A 24 -16.08 -12.20 -21.94
CA VAL A 24 -15.31 -10.96 -22.04
C VAL A 24 -14.68 -10.83 -23.41
N LYS A 25 -14.63 -9.62 -23.92
CA LYS A 25 -13.89 -9.31 -25.12
C LYS A 25 -12.40 -9.21 -24.78
N LEU A 26 -11.59 -9.98 -25.53
CA LEU A 26 -10.14 -9.99 -25.42
C LEU A 26 -9.51 -9.32 -26.63
N VAL A 27 -8.55 -8.43 -26.40
CA VAL A 27 -7.80 -7.75 -27.46
C VAL A 27 -6.31 -7.82 -27.12
N PRO A 28 -5.46 -8.25 -28.08
CA PRO A 28 -4.03 -8.30 -27.82
C PRO A 28 -3.43 -6.89 -27.63
N ALA A 29 -2.50 -6.78 -26.71
CA ALA A 29 -1.69 -5.58 -26.54
C ALA A 29 -0.82 -5.37 -27.80
N GLU A 30 -0.83 -4.16 -28.36
CA GLU A 30 -0.11 -3.86 -29.60
C GLU A 30 1.40 -3.84 -29.40
N ARG A 31 1.86 -3.47 -28.21
CA ARG A 31 3.27 -3.40 -27.79
C ARG A 31 3.39 -3.43 -26.28
N ASP A 32 4.59 -3.65 -25.79
CA ASP A 32 4.88 -3.67 -24.36
C ASP A 32 4.38 -2.39 -23.66
N GLY A 33 3.65 -2.56 -22.57
CA GLY A 33 3.15 -1.47 -21.73
C GLY A 33 2.03 -0.62 -22.33
N VAL A 34 1.45 -1.00 -23.48
CA VAL A 34 0.38 -0.23 -24.14
C VAL A 34 -0.88 -1.05 -24.28
N MET A 35 -1.90 -0.61 -23.57
CA MET A 35 -3.20 -1.29 -23.53
C MET A 35 -4.05 -0.99 -24.77
N PRO A 36 -4.85 -1.96 -25.24
CA PRO A 36 -5.81 -1.73 -26.31
C PRO A 36 -6.85 -0.69 -25.86
N ARG A 37 -7.43 0.03 -26.82
CA ARG A 37 -8.48 1.00 -26.51
C ARG A 37 -9.69 0.31 -25.88
N GLY A 38 -10.23 0.92 -24.83
CA GLY A 38 -11.38 0.40 -24.11
C GLY A 38 -11.03 -0.71 -23.11
N TYR A 39 -9.75 -0.89 -22.77
CA TYR A 39 -9.35 -1.81 -21.71
C TYR A 39 -10.14 -1.56 -20.42
N HIS A 40 -10.33 -2.60 -19.64
CA HIS A 40 -10.87 -2.52 -18.29
C HIS A 40 -9.76 -2.17 -17.31
N ALA A 41 -9.97 -1.10 -16.52
CA ALA A 41 -9.07 -0.72 -15.42
C ALA A 41 -9.57 -1.38 -14.13
N THR A 42 -8.73 -2.22 -13.54
CA THR A 42 -9.09 -3.01 -12.36
C THR A 42 -9.28 -2.19 -11.09
N THR A 43 -10.00 -2.74 -10.14
CA THR A 43 -10.35 -2.13 -8.85
C THR A 43 -9.71 -2.89 -7.68
N LEU A 44 -9.97 -2.46 -6.46
CA LEU A 44 -9.58 -3.19 -5.23
C LEU A 44 -10.60 -4.28 -4.85
N PHE A 45 -11.77 -4.30 -5.51
CA PHE A 45 -12.78 -5.31 -5.24
C PHE A 45 -12.45 -6.62 -5.94
N PRO A 46 -12.97 -7.76 -5.49
CA PRO A 46 -12.97 -8.99 -6.26
C PRO A 46 -13.65 -8.78 -7.61
N GLU A 47 -12.99 -9.18 -8.68
CA GLU A 47 -13.48 -9.04 -10.04
C GLU A 47 -13.61 -10.40 -10.70
N TYR A 48 -14.75 -10.60 -11.32
CA TYR A 48 -15.06 -11.83 -12.05
C TYR A 48 -15.17 -11.54 -13.53
N TYR A 49 -14.64 -12.46 -14.33
CA TYR A 49 -14.64 -12.38 -15.78
C TYR A 49 -15.29 -13.62 -16.36
N HIS A 50 -16.24 -13.43 -17.26
CA HIS A 50 -16.93 -14.54 -17.91
C HIS A 50 -16.08 -15.04 -19.07
N ILE A 51 -15.58 -16.28 -18.99
CA ILE A 51 -14.65 -16.88 -19.95
C ILE A 51 -15.07 -18.33 -20.21
N GLY A 52 -15.29 -18.67 -21.46
CA GLY A 52 -15.68 -20.04 -21.85
C GLY A 52 -16.97 -20.51 -21.19
N GLY A 53 -17.92 -19.61 -21.00
CA GLY A 53 -19.23 -19.92 -20.41
C GLY A 53 -19.24 -20.01 -18.87
N ARG A 54 -18.21 -19.56 -18.19
CA ARG A 54 -18.12 -19.56 -16.71
C ARG A 54 -17.53 -18.27 -16.16
N TRP A 55 -17.92 -17.93 -14.94
CA TRP A 55 -17.32 -16.83 -14.20
C TRP A 55 -16.01 -17.27 -13.54
N VAL A 56 -14.94 -16.54 -13.80
CA VAL A 56 -13.60 -16.78 -13.27
C VAL A 56 -13.23 -15.59 -12.41
N LEU A 57 -12.90 -15.84 -11.14
CA LEU A 57 -12.35 -14.83 -10.24
C LEU A 57 -10.90 -14.52 -10.64
N ALA A 58 -10.55 -13.23 -10.70
CA ALA A 58 -9.16 -12.84 -10.88
C ALA A 58 -8.27 -13.37 -9.72
N GLU A 59 -7.06 -13.78 -10.04
CA GLU A 59 -6.10 -14.34 -9.06
C GLU A 59 -5.70 -13.33 -7.98
N ASP A 60 -5.68 -12.04 -8.35
CA ASP A 60 -5.31 -10.93 -7.49
C ASP A 60 -6.37 -9.82 -7.53
N SER A 61 -6.42 -8.99 -6.48
CA SER A 61 -7.15 -7.72 -6.46
C SER A 61 -6.17 -6.57 -6.35
N ARG A 62 -6.06 -5.78 -7.41
CA ARG A 62 -5.11 -4.67 -7.50
C ARG A 62 -5.70 -3.54 -8.34
N MET A 63 -5.76 -2.35 -7.79
CA MET A 63 -6.32 -1.16 -8.45
C MET A 63 -5.37 -0.64 -9.53
N ASP A 64 -5.94 0.00 -10.56
CA ASP A 64 -5.22 0.68 -11.65
C ASP A 64 -4.29 -0.23 -12.47
N CYS A 65 -4.63 -1.49 -12.55
CA CYS A 65 -4.00 -2.48 -13.40
C CYS A 65 -4.93 -2.90 -14.56
N VAL A 66 -4.60 -3.97 -15.24
CA VAL A 66 -5.46 -4.58 -16.27
C VAL A 66 -5.54 -6.08 -16.07
N ALA A 67 -6.68 -6.66 -16.49
CA ALA A 67 -6.86 -8.10 -16.50
C ALA A 67 -6.29 -8.69 -17.80
N VAL A 68 -5.35 -9.63 -17.65
CA VAL A 68 -4.75 -10.39 -18.75
C VAL A 68 -5.17 -11.84 -18.62
N VAL A 69 -5.70 -12.41 -19.72
CA VAL A 69 -6.15 -13.79 -19.76
C VAL A 69 -5.06 -14.68 -20.33
N ARG A 70 -4.67 -15.70 -19.55
CA ARG A 70 -3.70 -16.73 -19.93
C ARG A 70 -4.27 -18.11 -19.57
N ASP A 71 -4.42 -19.00 -20.52
CA ASP A 71 -4.91 -20.38 -20.28
C ASP A 71 -6.21 -20.45 -19.44
N GLU A 72 -7.17 -19.57 -19.72
CA GLU A 72 -8.44 -19.39 -18.98
C GLU A 72 -8.31 -18.87 -17.53
N ALA A 73 -7.14 -18.57 -17.04
CA ALA A 73 -6.89 -17.84 -15.81
C ALA A 73 -6.81 -16.33 -16.06
N VAL A 74 -7.15 -15.54 -15.05
CA VAL A 74 -7.14 -14.06 -15.13
C VAL A 74 -6.13 -13.53 -14.14
N SER A 75 -5.02 -13.02 -14.65
CA SER A 75 -3.98 -12.36 -13.85
C SER A 75 -4.15 -10.84 -13.93
N ILE A 76 -3.97 -10.17 -12.80
CA ILE A 76 -3.99 -8.71 -12.73
C ILE A 76 -2.58 -8.18 -12.90
N VAL A 77 -2.35 -7.40 -13.96
CA VAL A 77 -1.01 -7.01 -14.41
C VAL A 77 -0.89 -5.49 -14.49
N GLU A 78 0.18 -4.94 -13.94
CA GLU A 78 0.51 -3.53 -14.15
C GLU A 78 0.84 -3.25 -15.62
N PHE A 79 0.45 -2.08 -16.11
CA PHE A 79 0.65 -1.68 -17.52
C PHE A 79 2.08 -1.92 -18.00
N ARG A 80 3.08 -1.52 -17.21
CA ARG A 80 4.51 -1.66 -17.54
C ARG A 80 4.96 -3.11 -17.76
N ASN A 81 4.23 -4.06 -17.18
CA ASN A 81 4.57 -5.48 -17.21
C ASN A 81 3.83 -6.25 -18.31
N VAL A 82 2.82 -5.64 -18.95
CA VAL A 82 2.10 -6.25 -20.07
C VAL A 82 2.99 -6.30 -21.30
N ARG A 83 3.03 -7.46 -21.95
CA ARG A 83 3.81 -7.70 -23.17
C ARG A 83 2.96 -7.65 -24.42
N ALA A 84 3.57 -7.25 -25.53
CA ALA A 84 2.90 -7.29 -26.84
C ALA A 84 2.33 -8.67 -27.14
N GLY A 85 1.07 -8.72 -27.60
CA GLY A 85 0.35 -9.95 -27.91
C GLY A 85 -0.40 -10.59 -26.74
N GLU A 86 -0.18 -10.15 -25.49
CA GLU A 86 -0.99 -10.62 -24.37
C GLU A 86 -2.46 -10.19 -24.51
N LEU A 87 -3.37 -11.09 -24.15
CA LEU A 87 -4.81 -10.87 -24.29
C LEU A 87 -5.35 -10.07 -23.11
N VAL A 88 -5.64 -8.80 -23.34
CA VAL A 88 -6.16 -7.86 -22.35
C VAL A 88 -7.67 -7.80 -22.44
N VAL A 89 -8.35 -7.83 -21.28
CA VAL A 89 -9.81 -7.65 -21.19
C VAL A 89 -10.18 -6.21 -21.56
N VAL A 90 -11.16 -6.06 -22.47
CA VAL A 90 -11.73 -4.77 -22.84
C VAL A 90 -13.22 -4.75 -22.52
N GLY A 91 -13.67 -3.61 -22.03
CA GLY A 91 -15.02 -3.33 -21.54
C GLY A 91 -14.96 -2.30 -20.42
N ARG A 92 -16.04 -1.57 -20.19
CA ARG A 92 -16.08 -0.55 -19.13
C ARG A 92 -17.33 -0.64 -18.26
N THR A 93 -18.17 -1.62 -18.54
CA THR A 93 -19.36 -1.92 -17.77
C THR A 93 -19.02 -3.01 -16.77
N GLU A 94 -19.22 -2.74 -15.50
CA GLU A 94 -18.78 -3.59 -14.39
C GLU A 94 -19.92 -4.40 -13.75
N ASP A 95 -21.09 -4.45 -14.42
CA ASP A 95 -22.32 -5.07 -13.95
C ASP A 95 -22.57 -6.50 -14.48
N GLY A 96 -21.61 -7.03 -15.23
CA GLY A 96 -21.69 -8.35 -15.88
C GLY A 96 -22.18 -8.31 -17.33
N SER A 97 -22.74 -7.20 -17.83
CA SER A 97 -23.31 -7.12 -19.17
C SER A 97 -22.27 -7.24 -20.31
N GLU A 98 -21.00 -6.91 -20.02
CA GLU A 98 -19.86 -7.11 -20.91
C GLU A 98 -18.97 -8.30 -20.46
N GLY A 99 -19.47 -9.17 -19.59
CA GLY A 99 -18.70 -10.30 -19.05
C GLY A 99 -17.71 -9.89 -17.95
N ILE A 100 -17.78 -8.66 -17.46
CA ILE A 100 -16.97 -8.12 -16.35
C ILE A 100 -17.90 -7.82 -15.19
N TYR A 101 -17.67 -8.44 -14.04
CA TYR A 101 -18.45 -8.19 -12.84
C TYR A 101 -17.54 -7.80 -11.67
N VAL A 102 -17.66 -6.57 -11.20
CA VAL A 102 -17.00 -6.09 -9.98
C VAL A 102 -17.92 -6.34 -8.80
N HIS A 103 -17.42 -7.01 -7.76
CA HIS A 103 -18.20 -7.43 -6.60
C HIS A 103 -18.00 -6.50 -5.39
N PRO A 104 -18.69 -5.35 -5.28
CA PRO A 104 -18.46 -4.36 -4.25
C PRO A 104 -18.96 -4.78 -2.85
N ASN A 105 -19.94 -5.69 -2.78
CA ASN A 105 -20.55 -6.16 -1.54
C ASN A 105 -20.07 -7.58 -1.17
N CYS A 106 -18.77 -7.78 -1.28
CA CYS A 106 -18.16 -9.11 -1.16
C CYS A 106 -17.95 -9.59 0.28
N PHE A 107 -18.05 -8.69 1.28
CA PHE A 107 -17.91 -9.05 2.68
C PHE A 107 -19.21 -8.85 3.43
N VAL A 108 -19.54 -9.82 4.26
CA VAL A 108 -20.73 -9.81 5.12
C VAL A 108 -20.24 -9.77 6.56
N ASP A 109 -20.72 -8.82 7.35
CA ASP A 109 -20.52 -8.83 8.78
C ASP A 109 -21.35 -9.94 9.46
N GLN A 110 -21.12 -10.16 10.76
CA GLN A 110 -21.87 -11.17 11.51
C GLN A 110 -23.37 -10.83 11.69
N SER A 111 -23.77 -9.58 11.44
CA SER A 111 -25.18 -9.14 11.47
C SER A 111 -25.94 -9.53 10.21
N GLY A 112 -25.24 -9.96 9.16
CA GLY A 112 -25.82 -10.30 7.85
C GLY A 112 -26.12 -9.08 6.99
N GLU A 113 -25.77 -7.88 7.43
CA GLU A 113 -25.84 -6.68 6.62
C GLU A 113 -24.52 -6.57 5.82
N ALA A 114 -24.63 -6.39 4.50
CA ALA A 114 -23.49 -6.13 3.66
C ALA A 114 -22.94 -4.74 4.01
N GLU A 115 -21.79 -4.68 4.65
CA GLU A 115 -21.05 -3.42 4.71
C GLU A 115 -20.65 -3.03 3.30
N ALA A 116 -21.35 -2.02 2.76
CA ALA A 116 -20.92 -1.40 1.54
C ALA A 116 -19.54 -0.79 1.81
N PHE A 117 -18.50 -1.38 1.22
CA PHE A 117 -17.15 -0.83 1.27
C PHE A 117 -17.21 0.56 0.60
N ALA A 118 -17.23 1.59 1.43
CA ALA A 118 -17.67 2.94 1.07
C ALA A 118 -16.73 3.70 0.12
N PHE A 119 -15.76 3.04 -0.49
CA PHE A 119 -14.77 3.70 -1.36
C PHE A 119 -15.36 4.29 -2.65
N ARG A 120 -16.52 3.80 -3.10
CA ARG A 120 -17.20 4.31 -4.31
C ARG A 120 -18.52 5.03 -4.06
N THR A 121 -19.02 5.12 -2.83
CA THR A 121 -20.33 5.74 -2.54
C THR A 121 -20.25 7.23 -2.24
N GLY A 122 -19.49 8.01 -3.00
CA GLY A 122 -19.56 9.47 -3.00
C GLY A 122 -18.83 10.17 -1.84
N ARG A 123 -17.96 9.46 -1.12
CA ARG A 123 -17.15 10.04 -0.04
C ARG A 123 -15.70 10.21 -0.49
N SER A 124 -15.16 11.40 -0.31
CA SER A 124 -13.79 11.75 -0.66
C SER A 124 -12.78 10.98 0.21
N ARG A 125 -11.65 10.54 -0.37
CA ARG A 125 -10.50 9.98 0.36
C ARG A 125 -9.95 10.92 1.45
N GLU A 126 -10.26 12.21 1.33
CA GLU A 126 -9.72 13.27 2.18
C GLU A 126 -10.63 13.58 3.39
N THR A 127 -11.74 12.86 3.54
CA THR A 127 -12.65 13.08 4.67
C THR A 127 -12.26 12.17 5.83
N ALA A 128 -11.84 12.76 6.94
CA ALA A 128 -11.61 12.02 8.20
C ALA A 128 -12.96 11.55 8.78
N TYR A 129 -13.10 10.25 9.03
CA TYR A 129 -14.27 9.66 9.69
C TYR A 129 -13.90 9.27 11.11
N SER A 130 -14.39 10.05 12.08
CA SER A 130 -14.18 9.76 13.50
C SER A 130 -14.96 8.53 14.01
N ILE A 131 -16.01 8.13 13.30
CA ILE A 131 -16.87 7.01 13.73
C ILE A 131 -16.26 5.63 13.46
N ASP A 132 -15.27 5.53 12.56
CA ASP A 132 -14.67 4.24 12.19
C ASP A 132 -13.38 3.93 12.96
N TYR A 133 -12.94 4.83 13.87
CA TYR A 133 -11.71 4.61 14.63
C TYR A 133 -11.78 3.42 15.58
N ASP A 134 -12.92 3.17 16.18
CA ASP A 134 -13.07 2.03 17.09
C ASP A 134 -12.95 0.70 16.33
N GLY A 135 -13.56 0.61 15.15
CA GLY A 135 -13.41 -0.53 14.25
C GLY A 135 -11.96 -0.69 13.77
N LEU A 136 -11.29 0.41 13.43
CA LEU A 136 -9.87 0.39 13.06
C LEU A 136 -8.99 -0.10 14.22
N TYR A 137 -9.25 0.36 15.44
CA TYR A 137 -8.47 -0.11 16.60
C TYR A 137 -8.69 -1.59 16.89
N ASP A 138 -9.91 -2.08 16.73
CA ASP A 138 -10.22 -3.50 16.91
C ASP A 138 -9.58 -4.35 15.80
N LEU A 139 -9.57 -3.87 14.56
CA LEU A 139 -8.85 -4.48 13.45
C LEU A 139 -7.34 -4.56 13.74
N LEU A 140 -6.72 -3.45 14.12
CA LEU A 140 -5.29 -3.42 14.44
C LEU A 140 -4.93 -4.39 15.60
N ARG A 141 -5.77 -4.48 16.62
CA ARG A 141 -5.57 -5.44 17.73
C ARG A 141 -5.67 -6.88 17.26
N HIS A 142 -6.62 -7.16 16.37
CA HIS A 142 -6.78 -8.49 15.77
C HIS A 142 -5.58 -8.85 14.89
N GLU A 143 -5.21 -7.95 13.96
CA GLU A 143 -4.15 -8.20 12.98
C GLU A 143 -2.76 -8.26 13.61
N ARG A 144 -2.54 -7.65 14.76
CA ARG A 144 -1.30 -7.80 15.52
C ARG A 144 -0.98 -9.26 15.85
N GLU A 145 -2.00 -10.08 16.10
CA GLU A 145 -1.85 -11.48 16.58
C GLU A 145 -2.18 -12.51 15.51
N HIS A 146 -3.00 -12.16 14.52
CA HIS A 146 -3.57 -13.12 13.58
C HIS A 146 -3.26 -12.82 12.11
N GLY A 147 -2.78 -11.63 11.81
CA GLY A 147 -2.58 -11.18 10.44
C GLY A 147 -1.26 -10.43 10.24
N ASN A 148 -1.27 -9.50 9.32
CA ASN A 148 -0.11 -8.67 8.98
C ASN A 148 -0.51 -7.20 8.84
N ILE A 149 0.22 -6.32 9.50
CA ILE A 149 0.07 -4.88 9.41
C ILE A 149 1.25 -4.31 8.63
N LEU A 150 0.99 -3.83 7.43
CA LEU A 150 1.96 -3.13 6.59
C LEU A 150 1.66 -1.64 6.58
N TRP A 151 2.62 -0.83 7.03
CA TRP A 151 2.51 0.62 7.00
C TRP A 151 3.18 1.19 5.75
N VAL A 152 2.38 1.85 4.90
CA VAL A 152 2.87 2.58 3.71
C VAL A 152 2.82 4.07 4.03
N MET A 153 3.97 4.73 4.09
CA MET A 153 4.10 6.03 4.74
C MET A 153 4.92 7.03 3.93
N GLY A 154 4.50 8.30 4.01
CA GLY A 154 5.31 9.43 3.59
C GLY A 154 6.13 10.03 4.75
N PRO A 155 6.95 11.07 4.51
CA PRO A 155 7.83 11.65 5.51
C PRO A 155 7.12 12.48 6.59
N ALA A 156 5.87 12.89 6.37
CA ALA A 156 5.16 13.80 7.26
C ALA A 156 5.07 13.30 8.72
N CYS A 157 4.99 11.99 8.94
CA CYS A 157 4.94 11.41 10.28
C CYS A 157 6.25 11.52 11.08
N SER A 158 7.37 11.83 10.43
CA SER A 158 8.67 12.02 11.09
C SER A 158 8.97 13.49 11.42
N PHE A 159 8.17 14.46 10.95
CA PHE A 159 8.42 15.88 11.15
C PHE A 159 7.96 16.42 12.51
N GLY A 160 7.01 15.78 13.15
CA GLY A 160 6.49 16.18 14.45
C GLY A 160 6.80 15.16 15.54
N ALA A 161 7.15 15.62 16.74
CA ALA A 161 7.49 14.76 17.86
C ALA A 161 6.38 13.78 18.21
N ASP A 162 5.11 14.24 18.24
CA ASP A 162 3.97 13.42 18.64
C ASP A 162 3.67 12.30 17.64
N SER A 163 3.63 12.64 16.34
CA SER A 163 3.37 11.63 15.29
C SER A 163 4.50 10.61 15.20
N ARG A 164 5.75 11.07 15.34
CA ARG A 164 6.93 10.22 15.38
C ARG A 164 6.90 9.27 16.58
N ALA A 165 6.59 9.78 17.79
CA ALA A 165 6.49 8.98 19.00
C ALA A 165 5.32 7.96 18.91
N ALA A 166 4.19 8.36 18.36
CA ALA A 166 3.07 7.44 18.14
C ALA A 166 3.44 6.28 17.20
N MET A 167 4.10 6.57 16.09
CA MET A 167 4.56 5.54 15.16
C MET A 167 5.66 4.66 15.76
N GLN A 168 6.57 5.23 16.52
CA GLN A 168 7.56 4.48 17.31
C GLN A 168 6.85 3.48 18.24
N ALA A 169 5.85 3.94 19.00
CA ALA A 169 5.11 3.09 19.92
C ALA A 169 4.33 1.97 19.21
N LEU A 170 3.79 2.21 18.02
CA LEU A 170 3.15 1.16 17.22
C LEU A 170 4.13 0.07 16.82
N VAL A 171 5.35 0.41 16.41
CA VAL A 171 6.39 -0.57 16.10
C VAL A 171 6.80 -1.35 17.35
N GLU A 172 7.13 -0.64 18.43
CA GLU A 172 7.55 -1.21 19.71
C GLU A 172 6.53 -2.21 20.28
N ASN A 173 5.25 -1.95 20.08
CA ASN A 173 4.15 -2.79 20.60
C ASN A 173 3.64 -3.83 19.60
N GLY A 174 4.36 -4.09 18.51
CA GLY A 174 4.05 -5.16 17.56
C GLY A 174 2.90 -4.85 16.58
N TYR A 175 2.54 -3.57 16.40
CA TYR A 175 1.54 -3.14 15.42
C TYR A 175 2.17 -2.80 14.05
N ALA A 176 3.32 -3.35 13.74
CA ALA A 176 3.97 -3.21 12.45
C ALA A 176 4.71 -4.50 12.12
N HIS A 177 4.30 -5.18 11.05
CA HIS A 177 4.95 -6.40 10.54
C HIS A 177 5.83 -6.10 9.32
N GLY A 178 5.61 -4.96 8.71
CA GLY A 178 6.42 -4.44 7.60
C GLY A 178 6.18 -2.96 7.38
N ARG A 179 7.07 -2.35 6.60
CA ARG A 179 6.99 -0.93 6.28
C ARG A 179 7.46 -0.66 4.87
N MET A 180 6.70 0.18 4.16
CA MET A 180 7.10 0.76 2.90
C MET A 180 7.12 2.27 3.02
N ALA A 181 8.19 2.92 2.58
CA ALA A 181 8.30 4.36 2.64
C ALA A 181 9.23 4.92 1.56
N GLY A 182 9.11 6.22 1.29
CA GLY A 182 10.14 6.95 0.58
C GLY A 182 11.37 7.16 1.47
N HIS A 183 12.51 7.38 0.86
CA HIS A 183 13.79 7.67 1.52
C HIS A 183 13.70 8.76 2.59
N ALA A 184 12.91 9.80 2.33
CA ALA A 184 12.79 10.97 3.19
C ALA A 184 12.23 10.64 4.59
N LEU A 185 11.34 9.65 4.72
CA LEU A 185 10.85 9.22 6.03
C LEU A 185 12.01 8.76 6.91
N ALA A 186 12.82 7.84 6.41
CA ALA A 186 13.92 7.26 7.18
C ALA A 186 14.99 8.31 7.49
N THR A 187 15.34 9.16 6.52
CA THR A 187 16.32 10.22 6.70
C THR A 187 15.92 11.18 7.82
N HIS A 188 14.68 11.69 7.79
CA HIS A 188 14.24 12.67 8.79
C HIS A 188 13.91 12.04 10.14
N ASP A 189 13.50 10.78 10.19
CA ASP A 189 13.35 10.06 11.44
C ASP A 189 14.72 9.83 12.14
N LEU A 190 15.73 9.45 11.37
CA LEU A 190 17.10 9.28 11.89
C LEU A 190 17.73 10.62 12.27
N GLU A 191 17.52 11.68 11.48
CA GLU A 191 17.91 13.05 11.81
C GLU A 191 17.30 13.49 13.14
N ALA A 192 16.00 13.23 13.32
CA ALA A 192 15.30 13.56 14.55
C ALA A 192 15.86 12.80 15.77
N GLY A 193 16.17 11.53 15.60
CA GLY A 193 16.77 10.70 16.64
C GLY A 193 18.23 11.07 16.99
N TYR A 194 18.96 11.60 16.03
CA TYR A 194 20.39 11.94 16.14
C TYR A 194 20.62 13.39 16.54
N LEU A 195 19.95 14.34 15.86
CA LEU A 195 20.19 15.78 16.02
C LEU A 195 18.98 16.57 16.55
N GLY A 196 17.84 15.91 16.77
CA GLY A 196 16.62 16.55 17.28
C GLY A 196 15.86 17.37 16.24
N THR A 197 16.20 17.27 14.97
CA THR A 197 15.60 18.05 13.90
C THR A 197 15.06 17.17 12.77
N ALA A 198 14.08 17.68 12.02
CA ALA A 198 13.66 17.12 10.74
C ALA A 198 13.66 18.24 9.70
N LEU A 199 14.35 18.04 8.57
CA LEU A 199 14.64 19.11 7.61
C LEU A 199 15.28 20.35 8.27
N GLY A 200 16.09 20.16 9.29
CA GLY A 200 16.73 21.25 10.02
C GLY A 200 15.81 22.07 10.92
N GLN A 201 14.57 21.63 11.13
CA GLN A 201 13.63 22.21 12.09
C GLN A 201 13.55 21.32 13.33
N ASP A 202 13.55 21.93 14.50
CA ASP A 202 13.37 21.24 15.77
C ASP A 202 12.02 20.51 15.79
N VAL A 203 12.01 19.21 16.10
CA VAL A 203 10.80 18.38 16.03
C VAL A 203 9.74 18.72 17.08
N TYR A 204 10.13 19.41 18.15
CA TYR A 204 9.21 19.81 19.23
C TYR A 204 8.66 21.23 19.03
N THR A 205 9.54 22.17 18.70
CA THR A 205 9.18 23.60 18.60
C THR A 205 8.86 24.03 17.18
N GLN A 206 9.20 23.23 16.18
CA GLN A 206 9.09 23.54 14.75
C GLN A 206 9.88 24.79 14.32
N GLN A 207 10.84 25.22 15.13
CA GLN A 207 11.71 26.34 14.80
C GLN A 207 12.91 25.88 13.99
N ALA A 208 13.28 26.68 13.00
CA ALA A 208 14.48 26.39 12.19
C ALA A 208 15.76 26.55 13.03
N HIS A 209 16.63 25.57 12.98
CA HIS A 209 17.96 25.65 13.55
C HIS A 209 18.89 26.48 12.65
N PHE A 210 19.81 27.18 13.26
CA PHE A 210 20.91 27.84 12.53
C PHE A 210 21.70 26.77 11.75
N ASN A 211 21.86 26.96 10.42
CA ASN A 211 22.44 25.98 9.52
C ASN A 211 21.75 24.59 9.53
N GLY A 212 20.48 24.49 9.96
CA GLY A 212 19.76 23.24 10.08
C GLY A 212 19.66 22.42 8.77
N HIS A 213 19.81 23.07 7.62
CA HIS A 213 19.86 22.40 6.32
C HIS A 213 21.03 21.40 6.18
N TYR A 214 22.05 21.47 7.02
CA TYR A 214 23.11 20.46 7.06
C TYR A 214 22.70 19.21 7.83
N ASN A 215 21.75 19.28 8.77
CA ASN A 215 21.49 18.21 9.71
C ASN A 215 21.10 16.90 9.03
N HIS A 216 20.22 16.93 8.00
CA HIS A 216 19.85 15.72 7.28
C HIS A 216 21.02 15.17 6.46
N ILE A 217 21.83 16.03 5.84
CA ILE A 217 23.01 15.61 5.06
C ILE A 217 24.07 15.01 5.99
N ASP A 218 24.31 15.60 7.15
CA ASP A 218 25.25 15.07 8.16
C ASP A 218 24.76 13.72 8.67
N THR A 219 23.45 13.56 8.89
CA THR A 219 22.85 12.27 9.27
C THR A 219 23.06 11.22 8.17
N ILE A 220 22.75 11.53 6.92
CA ILE A 220 22.98 10.63 5.78
C ILE A 220 24.47 10.24 5.70
N ASN A 221 25.35 11.19 5.82
CA ASN A 221 26.80 10.96 5.74
C ASN A 221 27.27 10.03 6.87
N GLU A 222 26.75 10.21 8.08
CA GLU A 222 27.10 9.35 9.21
C GLU A 222 26.56 7.92 9.04
N VAL A 223 25.31 7.74 8.58
CA VAL A 223 24.77 6.41 8.22
C VAL A 223 25.63 5.74 7.15
N ARG A 224 25.99 6.48 6.09
CA ARG A 224 26.86 5.96 5.03
C ARG A 224 28.25 5.60 5.53
N ARG A 225 28.81 6.39 6.45
CA ARG A 225 30.13 6.10 7.07
C ARG A 225 30.10 4.78 7.84
N LEU A 226 29.00 4.47 8.52
CA LEU A 226 28.80 3.23 9.26
C LEU A 226 28.34 2.06 8.36
N GLY A 227 27.84 2.35 7.17
CA GLY A 227 27.53 1.39 6.13
C GLY A 227 26.07 0.93 6.05
N SER A 228 25.27 1.14 7.11
CA SER A 228 23.86 0.79 7.13
C SER A 228 23.07 1.54 8.21
N ILE A 229 21.75 1.62 8.07
CA ILE A 229 20.84 2.09 9.13
C ILE A 229 20.99 1.21 10.38
N GLN A 230 21.08 -0.11 10.19
CA GLN A 230 21.29 -1.03 11.31
C GLN A 230 22.57 -0.68 12.08
N ALA A 231 23.70 -0.53 11.41
CA ALA A 231 24.96 -0.19 12.05
C ALA A 231 24.91 1.18 12.75
N PHE A 232 24.16 2.15 12.18
CA PHE A 232 23.97 3.45 12.80
C PHE A 232 23.16 3.37 14.11
N VAL A 233 22.09 2.58 14.12
CA VAL A 233 21.32 2.30 15.34
C VAL A 233 22.14 1.56 16.38
N GLU A 234 22.85 0.51 15.98
CA GLU A 234 23.70 -0.30 16.88
C GLU A 234 24.89 0.49 17.46
N SER A 235 25.35 1.53 16.78
CA SER A 235 26.39 2.44 17.30
C SER A 235 25.95 3.21 18.55
N GLY A 236 24.63 3.25 18.84
CA GLY A 236 24.05 3.96 19.97
C GLY A 236 23.93 5.47 19.79
N GLN A 237 24.21 6.01 18.60
CA GLN A 237 24.05 7.42 18.28
C GLN A 237 22.58 7.82 18.15
N VAL A 238 21.72 6.90 17.72
CA VAL A 238 20.25 7.03 17.70
C VAL A 238 19.67 6.09 18.75
N ARG A 239 18.73 6.59 19.55
CA ARG A 239 18.14 5.83 20.67
C ARG A 239 16.62 5.89 20.71
N ASN A 240 15.99 6.46 19.71
CA ASN A 240 14.54 6.54 19.56
C ASN A 240 14.17 6.74 18.10
N GLY A 241 12.91 6.52 17.79
CA GLY A 241 12.34 6.78 16.48
C GLY A 241 11.85 5.54 15.78
N ILE A 242 11.28 5.79 14.65
CA ILE A 242 10.60 4.79 13.85
C ILE A 242 11.59 3.75 13.31
N MET A 243 12.68 4.21 12.70
CA MET A 243 13.71 3.32 12.14
C MET A 243 14.49 2.60 13.24
N TYR A 244 14.70 3.29 14.37
CA TYR A 244 15.32 2.69 15.54
C TYR A 244 14.53 1.45 16.02
N GLU A 245 13.21 1.57 16.18
CA GLU A 245 12.39 0.43 16.61
C GLU A 245 12.24 -0.63 15.51
N CYS A 246 12.22 -0.24 14.23
CA CYS A 246 12.23 -1.23 13.15
C CYS A 246 13.49 -2.12 13.22
N VAL A 247 14.65 -1.54 13.45
CA VAL A 247 15.90 -2.30 13.62
C VAL A 247 15.84 -3.18 14.87
N ARG A 248 15.45 -2.62 16.01
CA ARG A 248 15.39 -3.36 17.29
C ARG A 248 14.45 -4.54 17.28
N HIS A 249 13.30 -4.38 16.64
CA HIS A 249 12.26 -5.41 16.55
C HIS A 249 12.31 -6.23 15.26
N GLN A 250 13.36 -6.03 14.44
CA GLN A 250 13.55 -6.75 13.18
C GLN A 250 12.35 -6.63 12.23
N VAL A 251 11.67 -5.48 12.26
CA VAL A 251 10.58 -5.20 11.33
C VAL A 251 11.18 -4.87 9.97
N PRO A 252 10.86 -5.65 8.91
CA PRO A 252 11.37 -5.40 7.58
C PRO A 252 10.84 -4.08 7.03
N PHE A 253 11.67 -3.39 6.24
CA PHE A 253 11.28 -2.16 5.57
C PHE A 253 11.85 -2.07 4.16
N VAL A 254 11.08 -1.43 3.29
CA VAL A 254 11.49 -1.07 1.93
C VAL A 254 11.50 0.45 1.84
N LEU A 255 12.63 1.00 1.45
CA LEU A 255 12.82 2.44 1.24
C LEU A 255 13.13 2.70 -0.23
N VAL A 256 12.40 3.61 -0.85
CA VAL A 256 12.52 3.89 -2.28
C VAL A 256 12.84 5.37 -2.49
N GLY A 257 13.77 5.65 -3.40
CA GLY A 257 14.11 6.99 -3.83
C GLY A 257 13.00 7.67 -4.63
N SER A 258 13.22 8.92 -4.99
CA SER A 258 12.32 9.70 -5.82
C SER A 258 13.11 10.48 -6.87
N VAL A 259 12.41 11.20 -7.75
CA VAL A 259 13.05 12.05 -8.77
C VAL A 259 14.00 13.07 -8.15
N ARG A 260 13.64 13.60 -6.97
CA ARG A 260 14.52 14.41 -6.14
C ARG A 260 14.98 13.55 -4.97
N ASP A 261 16.18 13.02 -5.07
CA ASP A 261 16.78 12.20 -4.00
C ASP A 261 17.57 13.10 -3.05
N ASP A 262 16.96 13.38 -1.90
CA ASP A 262 17.55 14.11 -0.77
C ASP A 262 17.81 13.20 0.44
N GLY A 263 17.77 11.90 0.25
CA GLY A 263 17.95 10.91 1.32
C GLY A 263 18.64 9.63 0.89
N PRO A 264 19.82 9.66 0.23
CA PRO A 264 20.50 8.47 -0.32
C PRO A 264 21.15 7.64 0.77
N LEU A 265 20.35 7.05 1.64
CA LEU A 265 20.80 6.07 2.63
C LEU A 265 21.22 4.76 1.94
N PRO A 266 22.10 3.94 2.57
CA PRO A 266 22.57 2.68 1.95
C PRO A 266 21.46 1.71 1.54
N GLU A 267 20.37 1.65 2.31
CA GLU A 267 19.24 0.74 2.07
C GLU A 267 18.13 1.32 1.17
N VAL A 268 18.33 2.50 0.61
CA VAL A 268 17.36 3.12 -0.30
C VAL A 268 17.55 2.58 -1.72
N TYR A 269 16.50 2.00 -2.28
CA TYR A 269 16.45 1.65 -3.70
C TYR A 269 16.45 2.91 -4.54
N GLY A 270 17.50 3.15 -5.32
CA GLY A 270 17.59 4.27 -6.25
C GLY A 270 16.72 4.08 -7.49
N ASP A 271 16.44 2.84 -7.86
CA ASP A 271 15.50 2.49 -8.91
C ASP A 271 14.11 2.23 -8.29
N VAL A 272 13.15 3.09 -8.67
CA VAL A 272 11.77 3.02 -8.15
C VAL A 272 11.10 1.70 -8.53
N TYR A 273 11.39 1.15 -9.69
CA TYR A 273 10.80 -0.12 -10.13
C TYR A 273 11.33 -1.29 -9.31
N GLN A 274 12.63 -1.31 -9.02
CA GLN A 274 13.19 -2.33 -8.13
C GLN A 274 12.61 -2.27 -6.71
N GLY A 275 12.31 -1.09 -6.24
CA GLY A 275 11.69 -0.92 -4.92
C GLY A 275 10.21 -1.29 -4.88
N GLN A 276 9.53 -1.30 -6.03
CA GLN A 276 8.13 -1.72 -6.14
C GLN A 276 7.98 -3.24 -6.33
N ASP A 277 8.93 -3.87 -7.00
CA ASP A 277 9.00 -5.33 -7.22
C ASP A 277 9.50 -6.07 -5.97
#